data_ff62e8c88e07999ed379604496eaa6d0
#
_entry.id   ff62e8c88e07999ed379604496eaa6d0
#
_cell.length_a   1.000
_cell.length_b   1.000
_cell.length_c   1.000
_cell.angle_alpha   90.00
_cell.angle_beta   90.00
_cell.angle_gamma   90.00
#
_symmetry.space_group_name_H-M   'P 1'
#
loop_
_entity.id
_entity.type
_entity.pdbx_description
1 polymer ?
#
loop_
_entity_poly.entity_id
_entity_poly.type
_entity_poly.pdbx_seq_one_letter_code
_entity_poly.pdbx_strand_id
1 'polypeptide(L)'
;MSSILKVDNIQTGAGATHSISSLGITSPGTVLQEIHGACDGRTVSGITFENVTAIQNLTTSHADITGSTVSYTPPAGTKTVVYGFSFHYKATENGGISHYQFNIDGTDVGIGRRTHAGAYQSNSHTVGRIVYEFPILIDSSLASDDITNLKLKSWTGARTLKMRAREYSSSYEAALHKNNWWDGGSAGANDLTIPYPSIKAIA
;
A
#
# COMPACT_ATOMS: atom_id res chain seq x y z
N MET A 1 -20.85 -37.78 -16.45
CA MET A 1 -21.53 -36.70 -15.72
C MET A 1 -20.73 -36.46 -14.43
N SER A 2 -20.19 -35.28 -14.21
CA SER A 2 -19.55 -34.96 -12.94
C SER A 2 -20.62 -34.49 -11.96
N SER A 3 -20.72 -35.14 -10.81
CA SER A 3 -21.61 -34.69 -9.72
C SER A 3 -20.96 -33.52 -9.00
N ILE A 4 -21.67 -32.42 -8.88
CA ILE A 4 -21.23 -31.28 -8.09
C ILE A 4 -21.91 -31.39 -6.72
N LEU A 5 -21.12 -31.57 -5.65
CA LEU A 5 -21.60 -31.47 -4.28
C LEU A 5 -21.52 -29.99 -3.86
N LYS A 6 -22.68 -29.37 -3.57
CA LYS A 6 -22.73 -28.04 -2.94
C LYS A 6 -22.87 -28.22 -1.44
N VAL A 7 -21.90 -27.74 -0.68
CA VAL A 7 -21.88 -27.84 0.77
C VAL A 7 -21.57 -26.46 1.33
N ASP A 8 -22.48 -25.91 2.13
CA ASP A 8 -22.29 -24.61 2.79
C ASP A 8 -21.51 -24.76 4.10
N ASN A 9 -21.65 -25.88 4.75
CA ASN A 9 -21.01 -26.22 6.03
C ASN A 9 -20.60 -27.69 6.06
N ILE A 10 -19.50 -27.97 6.73
CA ILE A 10 -19.04 -29.33 7.03
C ILE A 10 -19.11 -29.55 8.54
N GLN A 11 -19.83 -30.59 8.97
CA GLN A 11 -19.91 -30.97 10.38
C GLN A 11 -18.91 -32.11 10.66
N THR A 12 -18.08 -31.92 11.69
CA THR A 12 -17.19 -33.01 12.16
C THR A 12 -17.97 -34.06 12.96
N GLY A 13 -17.43 -35.26 13.12
CA GLY A 13 -18.05 -36.32 13.93
C GLY A 13 -18.30 -35.95 15.40
N ALA A 14 -17.67 -34.89 15.89
CA ALA A 14 -17.90 -34.29 17.21
C ALA A 14 -19.01 -33.23 17.21
N GLY A 15 -19.72 -33.03 16.12
CA GLY A 15 -20.84 -32.07 16.00
C GLY A 15 -20.44 -30.61 15.77
N ALA A 16 -19.14 -30.28 15.68
CA ALA A 16 -18.71 -28.93 15.36
C ALA A 16 -19.00 -28.61 13.88
N THR A 17 -19.66 -27.49 13.63
CA THR A 17 -19.95 -27.00 12.28
C THR A 17 -18.86 -26.06 11.85
N HIS A 18 -18.24 -26.31 10.72
CA HIS A 18 -17.24 -25.44 10.11
C HIS A 18 -17.74 -24.92 8.77
N SER A 19 -17.58 -23.61 8.55
CA SER A 19 -17.77 -23.06 7.21
C SER A 19 -16.64 -23.53 6.28
N ILE A 20 -16.90 -23.64 4.99
CA ILE A 20 -15.88 -24.02 3.99
C ILE A 20 -14.66 -23.10 4.09
N SER A 21 -14.88 -21.79 4.30
CA SER A 21 -13.82 -20.81 4.49
C SER A 21 -12.97 -21.08 5.75
N SER A 22 -13.56 -21.60 6.84
CA SER A 22 -12.81 -21.91 8.06
C SER A 22 -11.91 -23.16 7.93
N LEU A 23 -12.16 -23.97 6.92
CA LEU A 23 -11.32 -25.13 6.56
C LEU A 23 -10.18 -24.78 5.61
N GLY A 24 -10.03 -23.49 5.25
CA GLY A 24 -9.04 -23.03 4.28
C GLY A 24 -9.32 -23.48 2.84
N ILE A 25 -10.54 -23.97 2.56
CA ILE A 25 -10.98 -24.34 1.21
C ILE A 25 -11.55 -23.09 0.55
N THR A 26 -10.71 -22.40 -0.19
CA THR A 26 -11.09 -21.20 -0.93
C THR A 26 -10.89 -21.40 -2.42
N SER A 27 -11.76 -20.80 -3.23
CA SER A 27 -11.54 -20.76 -4.67
C SER A 27 -10.43 -19.77 -5.00
N PRO A 28 -9.59 -20.04 -6.02
CA PRO A 28 -8.61 -19.06 -6.48
C PRO A 28 -9.27 -17.70 -6.77
N GLY A 29 -8.64 -16.63 -6.32
CA GLY A 29 -9.14 -15.27 -6.47
C GLY A 29 -10.12 -14.81 -5.39
N THR A 30 -10.46 -15.67 -4.41
CA THR A 30 -11.28 -15.25 -3.26
C THR A 30 -10.52 -14.23 -2.41
N VAL A 31 -11.14 -13.09 -2.10
CA VAL A 31 -10.60 -12.13 -1.15
C VAL A 31 -10.78 -12.69 0.26
N LEU A 32 -9.67 -13.01 0.92
CA LEU A 32 -9.65 -13.54 2.28
C LEU A 32 -9.72 -12.44 3.33
N GLN A 33 -9.10 -11.30 3.03
CA GLN A 33 -9.10 -10.12 3.89
C GLN A 33 -8.89 -8.87 3.05
N GLU A 34 -9.59 -7.82 3.39
CA GLU A 34 -9.37 -6.47 2.86
C GLU A 34 -9.37 -5.47 4.01
N ILE A 35 -8.32 -4.65 4.08
CA ILE A 35 -8.10 -3.67 5.14
C ILE A 35 -7.72 -2.36 4.48
N HIS A 36 -8.39 -1.28 4.85
CA HIS A 36 -8.02 0.07 4.45
C HIS A 36 -8.44 1.07 5.52
N GLY A 37 -7.75 2.17 5.61
CA GLY A 37 -8.07 3.21 6.57
C GLY A 37 -7.28 4.48 6.35
N ALA A 38 -7.80 5.57 6.90
CA ALA A 38 -7.08 6.84 6.93
C ALA A 38 -5.91 6.77 7.92
N CYS A 39 -4.82 7.45 7.59
CA CYS A 39 -3.67 7.61 8.47
C CYS A 39 -3.91 8.70 9.52
N ASP A 40 -4.86 8.46 10.40
CA ASP A 40 -5.26 9.33 11.52
C ASP A 40 -5.07 8.66 12.89
N GLY A 41 -4.26 7.61 12.96
CA GLY A 41 -3.98 6.85 14.18
C GLY A 41 -5.00 5.74 14.48
N ARG A 42 -6.01 5.54 13.61
CA ARG A 42 -7.03 4.49 13.82
C ARG A 42 -6.47 3.09 13.68
N THR A 43 -7.13 2.15 14.36
CA THR A 43 -6.87 0.71 14.21
C THR A 43 -8.01 0.05 13.46
N VAL A 44 -7.69 -0.71 12.41
CA VAL A 44 -8.64 -1.51 11.63
C VAL A 44 -8.11 -2.94 11.51
N SER A 45 -8.91 -3.91 11.91
CA SER A 45 -8.56 -5.35 11.85
C SER A 45 -7.17 -5.68 12.43
N GLY A 46 -6.81 -5.03 13.54
CA GLY A 46 -5.54 -5.23 14.24
C GLY A 46 -4.33 -4.47 13.68
N ILE A 47 -4.50 -3.71 12.59
CA ILE A 47 -3.47 -2.82 12.05
C ILE A 47 -3.75 -1.41 12.53
N THR A 48 -2.78 -0.79 13.21
CA THR A 48 -2.81 0.63 13.56
C THR A 48 -2.12 1.42 12.46
N PHE A 49 -2.87 2.31 11.82
CA PHE A 49 -2.31 3.23 10.82
C PHE A 49 -1.61 4.39 11.51
N GLU A 50 -0.51 4.84 10.90
CA GLU A 50 0.24 5.99 11.39
C GLU A 50 -0.65 7.25 11.44
N ASN A 51 -0.46 8.12 12.41
CA ASN A 51 -1.16 9.40 12.49
C ASN A 51 -0.37 10.48 11.74
N VAL A 52 -0.81 10.79 10.52
CA VAL A 52 -0.18 11.82 9.68
C VAL A 52 -0.76 13.19 10.02
N THR A 53 0.04 14.03 10.63
CA THR A 53 -0.35 15.36 11.12
C THR A 53 0.35 16.52 10.40
N ALA A 54 1.26 16.22 9.45
CA ALA A 54 2.03 17.23 8.74
C ALA A 54 2.27 16.86 7.27
N ILE A 55 2.45 17.85 6.45
CA ILE A 55 2.94 17.75 5.08
C ILE A 55 4.37 17.22 5.12
N GLN A 56 4.73 16.34 4.18
CA GLN A 56 6.08 15.83 4.01
C GLN A 56 6.73 16.44 2.78
N ASN A 57 7.70 17.33 2.97
CA ASN A 57 8.56 17.80 1.90
C ASN A 57 9.57 16.70 1.55
N LEU A 58 9.76 16.45 0.27
CA LEU A 58 10.78 15.50 -0.17
C LEU A 58 12.18 16.13 -0.10
N THR A 59 13.18 15.28 -0.06
CA THR A 59 14.59 15.64 -0.15
C THR A 59 15.24 14.82 -1.28
N THR A 60 16.47 15.12 -1.62
CA THR A 60 17.23 14.39 -2.66
C THR A 60 17.61 12.96 -2.25
N SER A 61 17.40 12.60 -0.99
CA SER A 61 17.63 11.24 -0.48
C SER A 61 16.31 10.51 -0.24
N HIS A 62 16.25 9.21 -0.53
CA HIS A 62 15.05 8.42 -0.23
C HIS A 62 14.78 8.38 1.28
N ALA A 63 13.59 8.80 1.66
CA ALA A 63 13.04 8.68 3.01
C ALA A 63 11.71 7.93 2.97
N ASP A 64 11.31 7.34 4.10
CA ASP A 64 10.01 6.69 4.21
C ASP A 64 8.90 7.72 4.05
N ILE A 65 7.85 7.36 3.33
CA ILE A 65 6.66 8.21 3.21
C ILE A 65 5.82 8.01 4.47
N THR A 66 5.56 9.10 5.18
CA THR A 66 4.72 9.11 6.38
C THR A 66 3.34 8.54 6.07
N GLY A 67 2.85 7.64 6.90
CA GLY A 67 1.55 6.96 6.69
C GLY A 67 1.61 5.74 5.77
N SER A 68 2.74 5.47 5.12
CA SER A 68 2.84 4.32 4.21
C SER A 68 3.19 3.01 4.89
N THR A 69 3.70 3.05 6.12
CA THR A 69 4.20 1.85 6.81
C THR A 69 3.07 1.00 7.37
N VAL A 70 3.03 -0.26 6.96
CA VAL A 70 2.09 -1.26 7.47
C VAL A 70 2.85 -2.52 7.84
N SER A 71 2.62 -3.03 9.06
CA SER A 71 3.07 -4.37 9.48
C SER A 71 1.93 -5.35 9.30
N TYR A 72 2.14 -6.39 8.48
CA TYR A 72 1.06 -7.29 8.08
C TYR A 72 1.45 -8.76 8.06
N THR A 73 0.54 -9.61 8.53
CA THR A 73 0.59 -11.07 8.38
C THR A 73 -0.69 -11.52 7.67
N PRO A 74 -0.62 -12.11 6.48
CA PRO A 74 -1.81 -12.53 5.76
C PRO A 74 -2.47 -13.77 6.39
N PRO A 75 -3.79 -13.95 6.20
CA PRO A 75 -4.49 -15.18 6.57
C PRO A 75 -3.89 -16.41 5.88
N ALA A 76 -4.05 -17.57 6.50
CA ALA A 76 -3.67 -18.82 5.87
C ALA A 76 -4.40 -19.03 4.53
N GLY A 77 -3.71 -19.60 3.54
CA GLY A 77 -4.25 -19.82 2.20
C GLY A 77 -4.05 -18.65 1.23
N THR A 78 -3.52 -17.51 1.68
CA THR A 78 -3.21 -16.38 0.81
C THR A 78 -2.15 -16.74 -0.23
N LYS A 79 -2.42 -16.41 -1.49
CA LYS A 79 -1.50 -16.56 -2.63
C LYS A 79 -1.00 -15.22 -3.16
N THR A 80 -1.77 -14.17 -2.96
CA THR A 80 -1.38 -12.83 -3.36
C THR A 80 -1.76 -11.83 -2.28
N VAL A 81 -0.83 -10.95 -1.95
CA VAL A 81 -1.10 -9.77 -1.13
C VAL A 81 -0.93 -8.55 -2.01
N VAL A 82 -1.96 -7.72 -2.09
CA VAL A 82 -1.86 -6.42 -2.78
C VAL A 82 -1.72 -5.35 -1.71
N TYR A 83 -0.56 -4.69 -1.69
CA TYR A 83 -0.36 -3.47 -0.91
C TYR A 83 -0.72 -2.27 -1.79
N GLY A 84 -1.60 -1.42 -1.30
CA GLY A 84 -1.98 -0.16 -1.92
C GLY A 84 -1.63 1.04 -1.05
N PHE A 85 -1.25 2.15 -1.69
CA PHE A 85 -1.04 3.41 -0.99
C PHE A 85 -1.51 4.59 -1.84
N SER A 86 -2.36 5.41 -1.26
CA SER A 86 -2.96 6.57 -1.90
C SER A 86 -2.65 7.84 -1.11
N PHE A 87 -2.11 8.84 -1.77
CA PHE A 87 -1.71 10.11 -1.16
C PHE A 87 -1.80 11.26 -2.16
N HIS A 88 -1.80 12.50 -1.66
CA HIS A 88 -1.70 13.68 -2.49
C HIS A 88 -0.24 14.08 -2.68
N TYR A 89 0.04 14.55 -3.88
CA TYR A 89 1.32 15.09 -4.33
C TYR A 89 1.12 16.52 -4.78
N LYS A 90 2.06 17.38 -4.43
CA LYS A 90 2.16 18.74 -4.95
C LYS A 90 3.56 18.99 -5.49
N ALA A 91 3.66 19.44 -6.75
CA ALA A 91 4.86 20.06 -7.26
C ALA A 91 4.96 21.46 -6.64
N THR A 92 6.06 21.78 -5.99
CA THR A 92 6.31 23.08 -5.41
C THR A 92 7.14 23.97 -6.33
N GLU A 93 8.07 23.36 -7.08
CA GLU A 93 8.87 24.05 -8.09
C GLU A 93 9.15 23.16 -9.31
N ASN A 94 9.27 23.79 -10.49
CA ASN A 94 9.73 23.21 -11.76
C ASN A 94 9.13 21.84 -12.12
N GLY A 95 7.84 21.63 -11.80
CA GLY A 95 7.15 20.37 -12.08
C GLY A 95 7.35 19.28 -11.04
N GLY A 96 8.20 19.48 -10.05
CA GLY A 96 8.33 18.57 -8.89
C GLY A 96 8.63 17.14 -9.27
N ILE A 97 9.81 16.85 -9.86
CA ILE A 97 10.17 15.47 -10.21
C ILE A 97 10.46 14.67 -8.95
N SER A 98 9.73 13.57 -8.75
CA SER A 98 9.85 12.70 -7.59
C SER A 98 9.97 11.23 -7.97
N HIS A 99 10.75 10.49 -7.20
CA HIS A 99 10.99 9.06 -7.36
C HIS A 99 10.46 8.32 -6.15
N TYR A 100 9.72 7.25 -6.42
CA TYR A 100 9.08 6.41 -5.43
C TYR A 100 9.60 4.99 -5.51
N GLN A 101 9.68 4.34 -4.37
CA GLN A 101 10.21 2.99 -4.24
C GLN A 101 9.40 2.22 -3.20
N PHE A 102 8.92 1.03 -3.57
CA PHE A 102 8.31 0.12 -2.62
C PHE A 102 9.39 -0.65 -1.87
N ASN A 103 9.18 -0.91 -0.59
CA ASN A 103 10.14 -1.59 0.28
C ASN A 103 9.42 -2.65 1.12
N ILE A 104 10.02 -3.82 1.22
CA ILE A 104 9.57 -4.94 2.05
C ILE A 104 10.72 -5.31 2.99
N ASP A 105 10.50 -5.26 4.31
CA ASP A 105 11.46 -5.63 5.35
C ASP A 105 12.85 -4.97 5.18
N GLY A 106 12.89 -3.70 4.74
CA GLY A 106 14.13 -2.98 4.50
C GLY A 106 14.72 -3.19 3.10
N THR A 107 14.23 -4.13 2.30
CA THR A 107 14.69 -4.40 0.95
C THR A 107 13.86 -3.64 -0.08
N ASP A 108 14.52 -2.87 -0.94
CA ASP A 108 13.87 -2.13 -2.00
C ASP A 108 13.45 -3.05 -3.15
N VAL A 109 12.19 -2.93 -3.57
CA VAL A 109 11.61 -3.72 -4.66
C VAL A 109 12.02 -3.14 -6.00
N GLY A 110 12.78 -3.89 -6.81
CA GLY A 110 13.31 -3.42 -8.08
C GLY A 110 12.25 -2.99 -9.09
N ILE A 111 11.21 -3.83 -9.27
CA ILE A 111 10.07 -3.53 -10.16
C ILE A 111 9.06 -2.56 -9.55
N GLY A 112 9.21 -2.20 -8.27
CA GLY A 112 8.36 -1.27 -7.53
C GLY A 112 8.73 0.20 -7.68
N ARG A 113 9.72 0.52 -8.53
CA ARG A 113 10.16 1.91 -8.77
C ARG A 113 9.16 2.66 -9.63
N ARG A 114 8.87 3.91 -9.25
CA ARG A 114 7.97 4.80 -9.98
C ARG A 114 8.59 6.20 -10.02
N THR A 115 8.28 6.94 -11.07
CA THR A 115 8.62 8.36 -11.18
C THR A 115 7.35 9.14 -11.45
N HIS A 116 7.19 10.26 -10.80
CA HIS A 116 6.15 11.23 -11.08
C HIS A 116 6.78 12.59 -11.35
N ALA A 117 6.25 13.28 -12.35
CA ALA A 117 6.63 14.64 -12.68
C ALA A 117 5.38 15.42 -13.06
N GLY A 118 5.20 16.60 -12.51
CA GLY A 118 4.19 17.54 -12.96
C GLY A 118 4.61 18.27 -14.23
N ALA A 119 3.77 19.17 -14.72
CA ALA A 119 4.12 20.04 -15.84
C ALA A 119 5.29 20.96 -15.44
N TYR A 120 6.30 21.04 -16.30
CA TYR A 120 7.40 21.97 -16.11
C TYR A 120 6.90 23.41 -16.32
N GLN A 121 6.74 24.13 -15.23
CA GLN A 121 6.45 25.56 -15.20
C GLN A 121 7.11 26.17 -13.97
N SER A 122 7.68 27.36 -14.10
CA SER A 122 8.06 28.15 -12.94
C SER A 122 6.80 28.44 -12.11
N ASN A 123 6.85 28.18 -10.80
CA ASN A 123 5.70 28.25 -9.89
C ASN A 123 4.57 27.26 -10.24
N SER A 124 4.90 26.02 -10.58
CA SER A 124 3.88 25.04 -10.89
C SER A 124 3.06 24.69 -9.64
N HIS A 125 1.74 24.76 -9.81
CA HIS A 125 0.76 24.38 -8.79
C HIS A 125 0.16 22.99 -9.12
N THR A 126 0.95 22.10 -9.73
CA THR A 126 0.48 20.75 -10.03
C THR A 126 0.21 20.02 -8.73
N VAL A 127 -1.04 19.71 -8.49
CA VAL A 127 -1.50 18.88 -7.39
C VAL A 127 -2.26 17.69 -7.95
N GLY A 128 -2.17 16.57 -7.28
CA GLY A 128 -2.91 15.40 -7.69
C GLY A 128 -2.84 14.29 -6.66
N ARG A 129 -3.76 13.34 -6.80
CA ARG A 129 -3.76 12.11 -6.03
C ARG A 129 -2.95 11.06 -6.78
N ILE A 130 -2.02 10.44 -6.09
CA ILE A 130 -1.26 9.29 -6.58
C ILE A 130 -1.76 8.05 -5.88
N VAL A 131 -1.94 6.97 -6.64
CA VAL A 131 -2.27 5.64 -6.12
C VAL A 131 -1.27 4.66 -6.70
N TYR A 132 -0.58 3.94 -5.83
CA TYR A 132 0.27 2.82 -6.21
C TYR A 132 -0.26 1.53 -5.61
N GLU A 133 -0.21 0.47 -6.39
CA GLU A 133 -0.55 -0.88 -5.96
C GLU A 133 0.57 -1.84 -6.35
N PHE A 134 0.90 -2.76 -5.43
CA PHE A 134 1.96 -3.74 -5.59
C PHE A 134 1.44 -5.13 -5.22
N PRO A 135 1.13 -5.96 -6.23
CA PRO A 135 0.77 -7.35 -6.00
C PRO A 135 2.02 -8.17 -5.66
N ILE A 136 2.01 -8.79 -4.50
CA ILE A 136 3.08 -9.64 -3.97
C ILE A 136 2.62 -11.08 -4.07
N LEU A 137 3.27 -11.88 -4.90
CA LEU A 137 2.96 -13.31 -5.07
C LEU A 137 3.58 -14.12 -3.92
N ILE A 138 2.80 -15.07 -3.37
CA ILE A 138 3.28 -16.07 -2.42
C ILE A 138 3.26 -17.43 -3.14
N ASP A 139 4.44 -17.96 -3.42
CA ASP A 139 4.60 -19.20 -4.19
C ASP A 139 5.61 -20.15 -3.49
N SER A 140 5.10 -21.21 -2.90
CA SER A 140 5.91 -22.19 -2.17
C SER A 140 6.86 -23.01 -3.06
N SER A 141 6.70 -22.95 -4.39
CA SER A 141 7.61 -23.61 -5.34
C SER A 141 8.93 -22.86 -5.53
N LEU A 142 9.02 -21.60 -5.09
CA LEU A 142 10.26 -20.83 -5.16
C LEU A 142 11.35 -21.44 -4.28
N ALA A 143 12.59 -21.36 -4.71
CA ALA A 143 13.75 -21.78 -3.91
C ALA A 143 13.93 -20.86 -2.67
N SER A 144 13.73 -19.55 -2.85
CA SER A 144 13.84 -18.50 -1.82
C SER A 144 12.95 -17.31 -2.17
N ASP A 145 12.83 -16.35 -1.25
CA ASP A 145 12.18 -15.06 -1.53
C ASP A 145 12.94 -14.31 -2.63
N ASP A 146 12.19 -13.72 -3.56
CA ASP A 146 12.66 -12.81 -4.60
C ASP A 146 11.92 -11.46 -4.44
N ILE A 147 12.29 -10.74 -3.38
CA ILE A 147 11.64 -9.49 -2.99
C ILE A 147 11.73 -8.45 -4.11
N THR A 148 12.84 -8.42 -4.85
CA THR A 148 13.05 -7.46 -5.94
C THR A 148 12.03 -7.59 -7.05
N ASN A 149 11.43 -8.77 -7.22
CA ASN A 149 10.38 -9.07 -8.19
C ASN A 149 9.01 -9.35 -7.55
N LEU A 150 8.78 -8.95 -6.30
CA LEU A 150 7.51 -9.12 -5.58
C LEU A 150 7.07 -10.58 -5.45
N LYS A 151 8.02 -11.49 -5.26
CA LYS A 151 7.75 -12.92 -5.08
C LYS A 151 8.32 -13.40 -3.76
N LEU A 152 7.49 -14.04 -2.96
CA LEU A 152 7.87 -14.61 -1.68
C LEU A 152 7.62 -16.12 -1.70
N LYS A 153 8.55 -16.89 -1.17
CA LYS A 153 8.36 -18.35 -0.98
C LYS A 153 7.28 -18.64 0.05
N SER A 154 7.23 -17.82 1.10
CA SER A 154 6.25 -17.94 2.17
C SER A 154 6.04 -16.61 2.88
N TRP A 155 4.88 -16.49 3.54
CA TRP A 155 4.57 -15.32 4.37
C TRP A 155 3.80 -15.79 5.60
N THR A 156 4.51 -16.17 6.65
CA THR A 156 3.93 -16.76 7.88
C THR A 156 4.05 -15.87 9.11
N GLY A 157 4.84 -14.81 9.04
CA GLY A 157 5.03 -13.82 10.11
C GLY A 157 4.76 -12.40 9.62
N ALA A 158 4.80 -11.45 10.53
CA ALA A 158 4.64 -10.04 10.17
C ALA A 158 5.78 -9.57 9.26
N ARG A 159 5.44 -8.90 8.16
CA ARG A 159 6.38 -8.18 7.28
C ARG A 159 6.02 -6.71 7.26
N THR A 160 7.04 -5.88 7.18
CA THR A 160 6.89 -4.43 7.06
C THR A 160 6.85 -4.03 5.59
N LEU A 161 5.75 -3.41 5.20
CA LEU A 161 5.52 -2.86 3.86
C LEU A 161 5.52 -1.35 3.96
N LYS A 162 6.24 -0.66 3.07
CA LYS A 162 6.25 0.80 3.05
C LYS A 162 6.66 1.38 1.71
N MET A 163 6.31 2.63 1.49
CA MET A 163 6.80 3.43 0.37
C MET A 163 7.92 4.35 0.83
N ARG A 164 8.89 4.57 -0.04
CA ARG A 164 9.96 5.55 0.11
C ARG A 164 9.94 6.51 -1.06
N ALA A 165 10.31 7.75 -0.82
CA ALA A 165 10.35 8.77 -1.86
C ALA A 165 11.55 9.69 -1.71
N ARG A 166 11.93 10.32 -2.84
CA ARG A 166 12.87 11.43 -2.91
C ARG A 166 12.47 12.36 -4.05
N GLU A 167 12.89 13.60 -4.01
CA GLU A 167 12.90 14.47 -5.17
C GLU A 167 14.11 14.18 -6.08
N TYR A 168 14.02 14.56 -7.33
CA TYR A 168 15.14 14.42 -8.28
C TYR A 168 16.32 15.31 -7.90
N SER A 169 16.07 16.59 -7.64
CA SER A 169 17.03 17.56 -7.12
C SER A 169 16.28 18.69 -6.43
N SER A 170 16.98 19.49 -5.63
CA SER A 170 16.42 20.64 -4.91
C SER A 170 15.82 21.74 -5.81
N SER A 171 16.02 21.67 -7.13
CA SER A 171 15.37 22.55 -8.09
C SER A 171 14.02 22.02 -8.62
N TYR A 172 13.63 20.81 -8.22
CA TYR A 172 12.38 20.14 -8.63
C TYR A 172 11.60 19.67 -7.41
N GLU A 173 11.36 20.62 -6.52
CA GLU A 173 10.76 20.34 -5.23
C GLU A 173 9.36 19.71 -5.32
N ALA A 174 9.10 18.78 -4.46
CA ALA A 174 7.81 18.14 -4.30
C ALA A 174 7.45 17.93 -2.83
N ALA A 175 6.17 18.01 -2.52
CA ALA A 175 5.61 17.73 -1.22
C ALA A 175 4.52 16.67 -1.32
N LEU A 176 4.43 15.82 -0.30
CA LEU A 176 3.42 14.80 -0.14
C LEU A 176 2.40 15.21 0.92
N HIS A 177 1.22 14.62 0.85
CA HIS A 177 0.10 14.92 1.75
C HIS A 177 -0.34 16.38 1.68
N LYS A 178 -0.10 17.02 0.54
CA LYS A 178 -0.39 18.42 0.32
C LYS A 178 -1.37 18.61 -0.83
N ASN A 179 -2.35 19.45 -0.58
CA ASN A 179 -3.28 19.96 -1.59
C ASN A 179 -3.20 21.49 -1.62
N ASN A 180 -3.71 22.12 -2.67
CA ASN A 180 -3.99 23.55 -2.68
C ASN A 180 -5.50 23.72 -2.57
N TRP A 181 -5.95 24.32 -1.50
CA TRP A 181 -7.34 24.71 -1.37
C TRP A 181 -7.52 26.15 -1.89
N TRP A 182 -8.25 26.28 -2.97
CA TRP A 182 -8.54 27.58 -3.61
C TRP A 182 -10.00 27.94 -3.36
N ASP A 183 -10.28 28.51 -2.20
CA ASP A 183 -11.64 28.97 -1.82
C ASP A 183 -11.81 30.48 -1.91
N GLY A 184 -10.88 31.19 -2.59
CA GLY A 184 -10.85 32.63 -2.69
C GLY A 184 -10.10 33.32 -1.55
N GLY A 185 -9.56 32.56 -0.60
CA GLY A 185 -8.71 33.02 0.50
C GLY A 185 -7.23 32.75 0.25
N SER A 186 -6.39 33.19 1.17
CA SER A 186 -4.97 32.83 1.20
C SER A 186 -4.83 31.34 1.44
N ALA A 187 -3.89 30.66 0.74
CA ALA A 187 -3.51 29.30 1.02
C ALA A 187 -3.20 29.16 2.52
N GLY A 188 -4.03 28.43 3.24
CA GLY A 188 -4.03 28.38 4.69
C GLY A 188 -3.75 27.00 5.25
N ALA A 189 -4.02 26.82 6.52
CA ALA A 189 -3.74 25.67 7.34
C ALA A 189 -4.39 24.33 6.89
N ASN A 190 -5.22 24.34 5.84
CA ASN A 190 -5.98 23.17 5.36
C ASN A 190 -5.34 22.49 4.15
N ASP A 191 -4.07 22.71 3.88
CA ASP A 191 -3.36 22.04 2.77
C ASP A 191 -3.05 20.56 3.05
N LEU A 192 -3.11 20.13 4.31
CA LEU A 192 -2.84 18.75 4.69
C LEU A 192 -3.96 17.82 4.21
N THR A 193 -3.56 16.73 3.57
CA THR A 193 -4.44 15.63 3.20
C THR A 193 -3.96 14.34 3.83
N ILE A 194 -4.90 13.56 4.35
CA ILE A 194 -4.57 12.29 5.00
C ILE A 194 -4.39 11.20 3.94
N PRO A 195 -3.27 10.45 3.93
CA PRO A 195 -3.08 9.31 3.05
C PRO A 195 -3.86 8.07 3.50
N TYR A 196 -4.00 7.10 2.60
CA TYR A 196 -4.77 5.87 2.79
C TYR A 196 -3.97 4.66 2.31
N PRO A 197 -3.37 3.87 3.21
CA PRO A 197 -2.89 2.55 2.87
C PRO A 197 -4.03 1.54 2.77
N SER A 198 -3.82 0.51 1.97
CA SER A 198 -4.73 -0.63 1.84
C SER A 198 -3.95 -1.94 1.71
N ILE A 199 -4.55 -3.02 2.21
CA ILE A 199 -4.04 -4.38 2.06
C ILE A 199 -5.20 -5.26 1.61
N LYS A 200 -4.95 -6.10 0.59
CA LYS A 200 -5.89 -7.13 0.15
C LYS A 200 -5.17 -8.47 0.08
N ALA A 201 -5.66 -9.47 0.79
CA ALA A 201 -5.18 -10.84 0.72
C ALA A 201 -6.12 -11.69 -0.13
N ILE A 202 -5.58 -12.43 -1.09
CA ILE A 202 -6.31 -13.17 -2.10
C ILE A 202 -5.79 -14.63 -2.10
N ALA A 203 -6.73 -15.62 -2.14
CA ALA A 203 -6.44 -17.05 -2.23
C ALA A 203 -6.02 -17.50 -3.64
#